data_12e94e0efec1236f7aa50ddaf50dad77
#
_entry.id   12e94e0efec1236f7aa50ddaf50dad77
#
_cell.length_a   1.000
_cell.length_b   1.000
_cell.length_c   1.000
_cell.angle_alpha   90.00
_cell.angle_beta   90.00
_cell.angle_gamma   90.00
#
_symmetry.space_group_name_H-M   'P 1'
#
loop_
_entity.id
_entity.type
_entity.pdbx_description
1 polymer ?
#
loop_
_entity_poly.entity_id
_entity_poly.type
_entity_poly.pdbx_seq_one_letter_code
_entity_poly.pdbx_strand_id
1 'polypeptide(L)'
;MKIDKKKLIAGILTLVIAACSYVVTEYLREDTPAVSGDGLTVQYIDVGQADCALLQCDGQFMLIDGGNRDDSQLVVSFLEQQGVKELTAVVCSHAHEDHVGGLPAVLAVYPTKAVYAPTKTYSSSIFDKFVYYTDQQGLEITIPAPGDRFSLGQAEVTVLGPVKSYAETNDTSIVLRVTYGETSFLFTGDMETDAENDMLDYWEGKVDWKTDVLKVGHHCSNSSTSYRLLNEVNPTYGVISLGKDNSYGHPHKEPMSRLNQAGVTILRTDELGTIQAVSDGKEVTLTWQNQSAVPENAEPAAQVFIGNKNSKVFHAPDCKNLPSEKNAVEFASYQEAVDAGYSPCGSCLG
;
A
#
# COMPACT_ATOMS: atom_id res chain seq x y z
N MET A 1 -51.88 -37.90 15.68
CA MET A 1 -50.58 -37.85 14.99
C MET A 1 -49.51 -37.80 16.07
N LYS A 2 -48.78 -38.88 16.35
CA LYS A 2 -47.70 -38.89 17.38
C LYS A 2 -46.47 -38.23 16.77
N ILE A 3 -46.10 -37.10 17.29
CA ILE A 3 -44.85 -36.40 16.89
C ILE A 3 -43.68 -37.28 17.30
N ASP A 4 -42.83 -37.64 16.36
CA ASP A 4 -41.63 -38.40 16.62
C ASP A 4 -40.65 -37.55 17.41
N LYS A 5 -40.50 -37.86 18.70
CA LYS A 5 -39.62 -37.11 19.65
C LYS A 5 -38.18 -37.00 19.17
N LYS A 6 -37.67 -38.00 18.43
CA LYS A 6 -36.28 -37.95 17.90
C LYS A 6 -36.16 -36.91 16.77
N LYS A 7 -37.15 -36.81 15.89
CA LYS A 7 -37.16 -35.79 14.84
C LYS A 7 -37.35 -34.37 15.39
N LEU A 8 -38.15 -34.25 16.46
CA LEU A 8 -38.34 -32.96 17.14
C LEU A 8 -37.03 -32.50 17.83
N ILE A 9 -36.34 -33.40 18.52
CA ILE A 9 -35.07 -33.10 19.19
C ILE A 9 -33.97 -32.77 18.16
N ALA A 10 -33.88 -33.51 17.03
CA ALA A 10 -32.95 -33.19 15.95
C ALA A 10 -33.22 -31.81 15.35
N GLY A 11 -34.47 -31.44 15.10
CA GLY A 11 -34.85 -30.11 14.58
C GLY A 11 -34.49 -28.99 15.55
N ILE A 12 -34.72 -29.18 16.85
CA ILE A 12 -34.34 -28.17 17.87
C ILE A 12 -32.81 -28.05 17.95
N LEU A 13 -32.07 -29.15 17.89
CA LEU A 13 -30.59 -29.10 17.91
C LEU A 13 -30.00 -28.38 16.71
N THR A 14 -30.59 -28.59 15.51
CA THR A 14 -30.18 -27.88 14.29
C THR A 14 -30.45 -26.36 14.39
N LEU A 15 -31.60 -25.98 14.93
CA LEU A 15 -31.93 -24.57 15.16
C LEU A 15 -31.03 -23.91 16.21
N VAL A 16 -30.67 -24.63 17.28
CA VAL A 16 -29.74 -24.12 18.29
C VAL A 16 -28.33 -23.96 17.72
N ILE A 17 -27.86 -24.94 16.94
CA ILE A 17 -26.54 -24.83 16.27
C ILE A 17 -26.53 -23.64 15.28
N ALA A 18 -27.58 -23.48 14.48
CA ALA A 18 -27.69 -22.35 13.55
C ALA A 18 -27.75 -20.98 14.27
N ALA A 19 -28.50 -20.91 15.38
CA ALA A 19 -28.55 -19.71 16.22
C ALA A 19 -27.21 -19.44 16.92
N CYS A 20 -26.54 -20.45 17.42
CA CYS A 20 -25.20 -20.29 18.01
C CYS A 20 -24.17 -19.90 16.96
N SER A 21 -24.22 -20.46 15.75
CA SER A 21 -23.35 -20.07 14.64
C SER A 21 -23.59 -18.60 14.23
N TYR A 22 -24.85 -18.18 14.17
CA TYR A 22 -25.21 -16.79 13.88
C TYR A 22 -24.72 -15.83 14.96
N VAL A 23 -24.92 -16.15 16.24
CA VAL A 23 -24.45 -15.34 17.37
C VAL A 23 -22.91 -15.30 17.42
N VAL A 24 -22.24 -16.42 17.12
CA VAL A 24 -20.77 -16.48 17.06
C VAL A 24 -20.25 -15.65 15.87
N THR A 25 -20.89 -15.73 14.70
CA THR A 25 -20.53 -14.88 13.55
C THR A 25 -20.80 -13.40 13.83
N GLU A 26 -21.87 -13.07 14.52
CA GLU A 26 -22.20 -11.68 14.90
C GLU A 26 -21.25 -11.18 16.02
N TYR A 27 -20.85 -12.03 16.95
CA TYR A 27 -19.90 -11.67 18.03
C TYR A 27 -18.44 -11.64 17.57
N LEU A 28 -18.09 -12.37 16.50
CA LEU A 28 -16.78 -12.31 15.82
C LEU A 28 -16.76 -11.27 14.70
N ARG A 29 -17.89 -10.62 14.40
CA ARG A 29 -17.90 -9.37 13.64
C ARG A 29 -17.31 -8.31 14.55
N GLU A 30 -15.99 -8.18 14.53
CA GLU A 30 -15.37 -6.97 15.03
C GLU A 30 -15.88 -5.83 14.14
N ASP A 31 -16.72 -4.97 14.70
CA ASP A 31 -17.22 -3.77 14.04
C ASP A 31 -16.01 -2.90 13.71
N THR A 32 -15.52 -3.03 12.47
CA THR A 32 -14.66 -1.98 11.92
C THR A 32 -15.56 -0.74 11.88
N PRO A 33 -15.24 0.33 12.60
CA PRO A 33 -16.14 1.48 12.71
C PRO A 33 -16.40 2.03 11.30
N ALA A 34 -17.67 2.05 10.90
CA ALA A 34 -18.08 2.71 9.67
C ALA A 34 -17.67 4.18 9.77
N VAL A 35 -16.81 4.63 8.86
CA VAL A 35 -16.30 6.00 8.92
C VAL A 35 -17.40 6.95 8.51
N SER A 36 -17.84 7.76 9.46
CA SER A 36 -18.70 8.91 9.23
C SER A 36 -17.91 10.16 9.64
N GLY A 37 -17.40 10.91 8.69
CA GLY A 37 -16.70 12.15 9.00
C GLY A 37 -16.28 12.89 7.73
N ASP A 38 -16.29 14.20 7.79
CA ASP A 38 -15.67 15.08 6.82
C ASP A 38 -14.14 14.82 6.86
N GLY A 39 -13.55 14.47 5.72
CA GLY A 39 -12.12 14.18 5.63
C GLY A 39 -11.79 13.09 4.61
N LEU A 40 -10.49 12.82 4.45
CA LEU A 40 -10.00 11.70 3.69
C LEU A 40 -9.71 10.52 4.63
N THR A 41 -10.31 9.40 4.37
CA THR A 41 -10.00 8.13 5.04
C THR A 41 -9.32 7.17 4.08
N VAL A 42 -8.25 6.55 4.53
CA VAL A 42 -7.52 5.50 3.82
C VAL A 42 -7.47 4.26 4.71
N GLN A 43 -8.00 3.15 4.21
CA GLN A 43 -7.99 1.87 4.92
C GLN A 43 -7.10 0.89 4.15
N TYR A 44 -5.98 0.50 4.76
CA TYR A 44 -5.10 -0.55 4.27
C TYR A 44 -5.62 -1.87 4.82
N ILE A 45 -6.31 -2.61 3.96
CA ILE A 45 -7.05 -3.81 4.35
C ILE A 45 -6.08 -4.97 4.53
N ASP A 46 -6.19 -5.68 5.66
CA ASP A 46 -5.44 -6.92 5.86
C ASP A 46 -6.00 -8.03 4.96
N VAL A 47 -5.31 -8.27 3.88
CA VAL A 47 -5.58 -9.33 2.87
C VAL A 47 -4.42 -10.35 2.84
N GLY A 48 -3.65 -10.46 3.94
CA GLY A 48 -2.48 -11.32 3.97
C GLY A 48 -1.34 -10.79 3.09
N GLN A 49 -0.64 -11.68 2.37
CA GLN A 49 0.49 -11.31 1.51
C GLN A 49 -0.01 -10.74 0.18
N ALA A 50 -0.50 -9.49 0.21
CA ALA A 50 -1.11 -8.80 -0.91
C ALA A 50 -1.40 -7.33 -0.58
N ASP A 51 -1.79 -6.53 -1.56
CA ASP A 51 -2.19 -5.14 -1.40
C ASP A 51 -3.69 -4.94 -1.64
N CYS A 52 -4.33 -4.18 -0.75
CA CYS A 52 -5.68 -3.69 -0.94
C CYS A 52 -5.89 -2.43 -0.09
N ALA A 53 -6.27 -1.31 -0.70
CA ALA A 53 -6.55 -0.09 0.03
C ALA A 53 -7.87 0.56 -0.44
N LEU A 54 -8.76 0.85 0.51
CA LEU A 54 -9.98 1.61 0.27
C LEU A 54 -9.79 3.06 0.71
N LEU A 55 -10.04 3.98 -0.20
CA LEU A 55 -10.03 5.42 0.08
C LEU A 55 -11.46 5.95 0.04
N GLN A 56 -11.80 6.83 0.98
CA GLN A 56 -13.08 7.52 1.06
C GLN A 56 -12.88 9.01 1.28
N CYS A 57 -13.55 9.84 0.49
CA CYS A 57 -13.65 11.27 0.69
C CYS A 57 -15.01 11.78 0.21
N ASP A 58 -15.71 12.57 1.03
CA ASP A 58 -17.02 13.16 0.71
C ASP A 58 -18.05 12.13 0.19
N GLY A 59 -18.09 10.94 0.77
CA GLY A 59 -19.00 9.86 0.38
C GLY A 59 -18.66 9.18 -0.96
N GLN A 60 -17.55 9.51 -1.58
CA GLN A 60 -16.99 8.84 -2.75
C GLN A 60 -15.94 7.82 -2.32
N PHE A 61 -15.82 6.71 -3.07
CA PHE A 61 -14.93 5.61 -2.76
C PHE A 61 -14.03 5.26 -3.94
N MET A 62 -12.77 4.98 -3.65
CA MET A 62 -11.78 4.46 -4.60
C MET A 62 -11.08 3.25 -4.00
N LEU A 63 -10.92 2.20 -4.80
CA LEU A 63 -10.17 1.01 -4.40
C LEU A 63 -8.84 0.97 -5.18
N ILE A 64 -7.73 0.80 -4.46
CA ILE A 64 -6.41 0.54 -5.02
C ILE A 64 -6.04 -0.89 -4.68
N ASP A 65 -5.89 -1.73 -5.69
CA ASP A 65 -5.64 -3.16 -5.61
C ASP A 65 -6.73 -3.95 -4.87
N GLY A 66 -6.73 -5.25 -4.99
CA GLY A 66 -7.81 -6.10 -4.50
C GLY A 66 -7.35 -7.36 -3.76
N GLY A 67 -6.08 -7.45 -3.39
CA GLY A 67 -5.54 -8.66 -2.78
C GLY A 67 -5.42 -9.81 -3.75
N ASN A 68 -5.19 -11.01 -3.20
CA ASN A 68 -5.17 -12.26 -3.96
C ASN A 68 -6.59 -12.63 -4.42
N ARG A 69 -6.66 -13.58 -5.34
CA ARG A 69 -7.93 -14.12 -5.79
C ARG A 69 -8.76 -14.72 -4.65
N ASP A 70 -8.11 -15.35 -3.70
CA ASP A 70 -8.79 -16.01 -2.57
C ASP A 70 -9.33 -14.98 -1.56
N ASP A 71 -8.86 -13.75 -1.58
CA ASP A 71 -9.33 -12.63 -0.75
C ASP A 71 -10.62 -11.96 -1.29
N SER A 72 -11.06 -12.34 -2.49
CA SER A 72 -12.22 -11.71 -3.17
C SER A 72 -13.46 -11.55 -2.28
N GLN A 73 -13.79 -12.58 -1.49
CA GLN A 73 -14.97 -12.53 -0.60
C GLN A 73 -14.73 -11.57 0.57
N LEU A 74 -13.52 -11.55 1.12
CA LEU A 74 -13.13 -10.64 2.19
C LEU A 74 -13.26 -9.19 1.71
N VAL A 75 -12.66 -8.86 0.56
CA VAL A 75 -12.67 -7.50 0.01
C VAL A 75 -14.10 -7.05 -0.29
N VAL A 76 -14.93 -7.88 -0.97
CA VAL A 76 -16.33 -7.55 -1.25
C VAL A 76 -17.12 -7.32 0.04
N SER A 77 -16.95 -8.17 1.05
CA SER A 77 -17.64 -8.03 2.34
C SER A 77 -17.16 -6.79 3.11
N PHE A 78 -15.87 -6.46 3.03
CA PHE A 78 -15.32 -5.25 3.64
C PHE A 78 -15.94 -3.99 3.01
N LEU A 79 -15.99 -3.92 1.69
CA LEU A 79 -16.63 -2.80 0.98
C LEU A 79 -18.12 -2.66 1.35
N GLU A 80 -18.84 -3.78 1.51
CA GLU A 80 -20.22 -3.77 1.97
C GLU A 80 -20.36 -3.18 3.39
N GLN A 81 -19.49 -3.60 4.31
CA GLN A 81 -19.46 -3.09 5.69
C GLN A 81 -19.13 -1.59 5.74
N GLN A 82 -18.25 -1.10 4.86
CA GLN A 82 -17.97 0.33 4.72
C GLN A 82 -19.10 1.11 4.02
N GLY A 83 -20.18 0.45 3.63
CA GLY A 83 -21.35 1.08 3.02
C GLY A 83 -21.15 1.47 1.56
N VAL A 84 -20.13 0.96 0.89
CA VAL A 84 -19.87 1.22 -0.53
C VAL A 84 -21.06 0.80 -1.35
N LYS A 85 -21.54 1.69 -2.21
CA LYS A 85 -22.61 1.42 -3.19
C LYS A 85 -22.12 1.52 -4.62
N GLU A 86 -21.10 2.34 -4.84
CA GLU A 86 -20.48 2.63 -6.12
C GLU A 86 -19.03 3.01 -5.86
N LEU A 87 -18.12 2.66 -6.77
CA LEU A 87 -16.73 3.09 -6.76
C LEU A 87 -16.52 4.19 -7.80
N THR A 88 -15.93 5.30 -7.38
CA THR A 88 -15.50 6.37 -8.28
C THR A 88 -14.37 5.86 -9.18
N ALA A 89 -13.48 5.06 -8.63
CA ALA A 89 -12.40 4.44 -9.38
C ALA A 89 -11.98 3.09 -8.75
N VAL A 90 -11.54 2.18 -9.61
CA VAL A 90 -10.75 1.00 -9.26
C VAL A 90 -9.40 1.16 -9.94
N VAL A 91 -8.33 1.04 -9.17
CA VAL A 91 -6.95 1.10 -9.66
C VAL A 91 -6.29 -0.24 -9.42
N CYS A 92 -5.81 -0.89 -10.47
CA CYS A 92 -4.88 -2.00 -10.40
C CYS A 92 -3.47 -1.41 -10.55
N SER A 93 -2.68 -1.43 -9.49
CA SER A 93 -1.32 -0.85 -9.53
C SER A 93 -0.48 -1.55 -10.59
N HIS A 94 -0.47 -2.87 -10.60
CA HIS A 94 0.16 -3.69 -11.63
C HIS A 94 -0.52 -5.07 -11.72
N ALA A 95 -0.09 -5.91 -12.67
CA ALA A 95 -0.86 -7.06 -13.11
C ALA A 95 -0.61 -8.36 -12.31
N HIS A 96 0.19 -8.35 -11.24
CA HIS A 96 0.40 -9.53 -10.39
C HIS A 96 -0.86 -9.89 -9.61
N GLU A 97 -0.98 -11.17 -9.29
CA GLU A 97 -2.19 -11.77 -8.73
C GLU A 97 -2.54 -11.21 -7.34
N ASP A 98 -1.56 -10.94 -6.51
CA ASP A 98 -1.69 -10.35 -5.18
C ASP A 98 -2.11 -8.86 -5.17
N HIS A 99 -2.33 -8.27 -6.35
CA HIS A 99 -2.89 -6.94 -6.56
C HIS A 99 -4.20 -6.98 -7.34
N VAL A 100 -4.22 -7.70 -8.47
CA VAL A 100 -5.42 -7.76 -9.32
C VAL A 100 -6.43 -8.81 -8.85
N GLY A 101 -6.03 -9.73 -7.98
CA GLY A 101 -6.74 -10.98 -7.70
C GLY A 101 -8.20 -10.84 -7.30
N GLY A 102 -8.52 -9.94 -6.38
CA GLY A 102 -9.88 -9.68 -5.91
C GLY A 102 -10.67 -8.69 -6.76
N LEU A 103 -10.02 -7.88 -7.61
CA LEU A 103 -10.69 -6.85 -8.41
C LEU A 103 -11.79 -7.36 -9.34
N PRO A 104 -11.69 -8.55 -9.99
CA PRO A 104 -12.79 -9.10 -10.75
C PRO A 104 -14.08 -9.28 -9.96
N ALA A 105 -13.99 -9.72 -8.70
CA ALA A 105 -15.16 -9.89 -7.84
C ALA A 105 -15.75 -8.54 -7.42
N VAL A 106 -14.92 -7.56 -7.14
CA VAL A 106 -15.35 -6.17 -6.84
C VAL A 106 -16.12 -5.60 -8.03
N LEU A 107 -15.56 -5.68 -9.24
CA LEU A 107 -16.21 -5.20 -10.48
C LEU A 107 -17.49 -5.98 -10.83
N ALA A 108 -17.59 -7.26 -10.42
CA ALA A 108 -18.83 -8.02 -10.60
C ALA A 108 -19.97 -7.56 -9.68
N VAL A 109 -19.66 -6.92 -8.55
CA VAL A 109 -20.63 -6.56 -7.51
C VAL A 109 -20.92 -5.05 -7.48
N TYR A 110 -19.89 -4.22 -7.59
CA TYR A 110 -20.02 -2.76 -7.41
C TYR A 110 -19.97 -2.01 -8.73
N PRO A 111 -20.99 -1.18 -9.04
CA PRO A 111 -20.91 -0.20 -10.11
C PRO A 111 -19.64 0.65 -9.95
N THR A 112 -18.90 0.82 -11.02
CA THR A 112 -17.63 1.55 -11.04
C THR A 112 -17.65 2.59 -12.15
N LYS A 113 -17.10 3.79 -11.91
CA LYS A 113 -17.08 4.86 -12.93
C LYS A 113 -15.83 4.84 -13.80
N ALA A 114 -14.68 4.45 -13.24
CA ALA A 114 -13.41 4.40 -13.96
C ALA A 114 -12.56 3.23 -13.48
N VAL A 115 -11.82 2.62 -14.40
CA VAL A 115 -10.88 1.53 -14.12
C VAL A 115 -9.52 1.91 -14.71
N TYR A 116 -8.49 1.88 -13.85
CA TYR A 116 -7.12 2.18 -14.21
C TYR A 116 -6.24 0.95 -14.04
N ALA A 117 -5.35 0.70 -14.99
CA ALA A 117 -4.29 -0.29 -14.90
C ALA A 117 -3.13 0.11 -15.81
N PRO A 118 -1.90 -0.35 -15.58
CA PRO A 118 -0.74 0.01 -16.41
C PRO A 118 -0.75 -0.65 -17.78
N THR A 119 -1.62 -1.64 -17.98
CA THR A 119 -1.77 -2.38 -19.24
C THR A 119 -3.22 -2.81 -19.46
N LYS A 120 -3.58 -3.05 -20.72
CA LYS A 120 -4.89 -3.65 -21.11
C LYS A 120 -4.80 -5.17 -21.28
N THR A 121 -3.61 -5.75 -21.25
CA THR A 121 -3.40 -7.18 -21.45
C THR A 121 -2.26 -7.69 -20.57
N TYR A 122 -2.45 -8.88 -20.00
CA TYR A 122 -1.43 -9.58 -19.24
C TYR A 122 -1.69 -11.09 -19.32
N SER A 123 -0.63 -11.92 -19.36
CA SER A 123 -0.77 -13.37 -19.52
C SER A 123 -1.15 -14.06 -18.20
N SER A 124 -2.36 -13.79 -17.73
CA SER A 124 -2.91 -14.33 -16.49
C SER A 124 -4.42 -14.47 -16.58
N SER A 125 -4.96 -15.63 -16.17
CA SER A 125 -6.41 -15.88 -16.18
C SER A 125 -7.19 -14.96 -15.21
N ILE A 126 -6.55 -14.43 -14.18
CA ILE A 126 -7.21 -13.50 -13.28
C ILE A 126 -7.26 -12.10 -13.88
N PHE A 127 -6.22 -11.70 -14.59
CA PHE A 127 -6.22 -10.44 -15.33
C PHE A 127 -7.25 -10.46 -16.49
N ASP A 128 -7.39 -11.60 -17.20
CA ASP A 128 -8.45 -11.78 -18.20
C ASP A 128 -9.86 -11.56 -17.59
N LYS A 129 -10.07 -12.02 -16.36
CA LYS A 129 -11.33 -11.79 -15.65
C LYS A 129 -11.51 -10.32 -15.25
N PHE A 130 -10.43 -9.66 -14.84
CA PHE A 130 -10.45 -8.22 -14.54
C PHE A 130 -10.87 -7.42 -15.77
N VAL A 131 -10.30 -7.70 -16.93
CA VAL A 131 -10.71 -7.11 -18.22
C VAL A 131 -12.17 -7.44 -18.51
N TYR A 132 -12.56 -8.72 -18.40
CA TYR A 132 -13.93 -9.16 -18.67
C TYR A 132 -14.98 -8.41 -17.85
N TYR A 133 -14.78 -8.28 -16.52
CA TYR A 133 -15.76 -7.59 -15.66
C TYR A 133 -15.73 -6.07 -15.85
N THR A 134 -14.60 -5.49 -16.25
CA THR A 134 -14.52 -4.10 -16.70
C THR A 134 -15.42 -3.88 -17.93
N ASP A 135 -15.29 -4.76 -18.94
CA ASP A 135 -16.10 -4.70 -20.17
C ASP A 135 -17.60 -4.93 -19.89
N GLN A 136 -17.95 -5.81 -18.92
CA GLN A 136 -19.34 -6.05 -18.53
C GLN A 136 -20.02 -4.81 -17.95
N GLN A 137 -19.26 -3.88 -17.37
CA GLN A 137 -19.77 -2.59 -16.92
C GLN A 137 -19.81 -1.52 -18.04
N GLY A 138 -19.42 -1.88 -19.26
CA GLY A 138 -19.32 -0.95 -20.38
C GLY A 138 -18.17 0.03 -20.25
N LEU A 139 -17.15 -0.32 -19.44
CA LEU A 139 -15.95 0.47 -19.21
C LEU A 139 -14.77 -0.06 -20.01
N GLU A 140 -13.80 0.81 -20.26
CA GLU A 140 -12.48 0.43 -20.75
C GLU A 140 -11.43 0.70 -19.68
N ILE A 141 -10.38 -0.14 -19.65
CA ILE A 141 -9.21 0.13 -18.83
C ILE A 141 -8.50 1.38 -19.37
N THR A 142 -8.33 2.38 -18.51
CA THR A 142 -7.53 3.56 -18.79
C THR A 142 -6.09 3.31 -18.33
N ILE A 143 -5.13 3.47 -19.23
CA ILE A 143 -3.70 3.50 -18.87
C ILE A 143 -3.36 4.95 -18.57
N PRO A 144 -3.15 5.32 -17.29
CA PRO A 144 -2.89 6.70 -16.96
C PRO A 144 -1.46 7.11 -17.29
N ALA A 145 -1.26 8.38 -17.61
CA ALA A 145 0.06 8.96 -17.86
C ALA A 145 0.58 9.71 -16.63
N PRO A 146 1.92 9.81 -16.45
CA PRO A 146 2.50 10.65 -15.41
C PRO A 146 2.00 12.10 -15.53
N GLY A 147 1.46 12.65 -14.45
CA GLY A 147 0.86 13.97 -14.40
C GLY A 147 -0.66 14.00 -14.59
N ASP A 148 -1.28 12.89 -14.95
CA ASP A 148 -2.74 12.81 -14.95
C ASP A 148 -3.29 13.00 -13.54
N ARG A 149 -4.44 13.69 -13.45
CA ARG A 149 -5.10 13.99 -12.18
C ARG A 149 -6.57 13.69 -12.24
N PHE A 150 -7.09 13.22 -11.13
CA PHE A 150 -8.54 13.08 -10.93
C PHE A 150 -8.86 13.30 -9.44
N SER A 151 -10.14 13.44 -9.13
CA SER A 151 -10.60 13.76 -7.78
C SER A 151 -11.33 12.58 -7.14
N LEU A 152 -11.16 12.46 -5.83
CA LEU A 152 -12.00 11.65 -4.95
C LEU A 152 -12.61 12.60 -3.90
N GLY A 153 -13.83 13.06 -4.12
CA GLY A 153 -14.36 14.18 -3.35
C GLY A 153 -13.47 15.41 -3.46
N GLN A 154 -13.03 15.95 -2.33
CA GLN A 154 -12.07 17.07 -2.26
C GLN A 154 -10.60 16.62 -2.30
N ALA A 155 -10.32 15.33 -2.23
CA ALA A 155 -8.97 14.82 -2.39
C ALA A 155 -8.55 14.83 -3.87
N GLU A 156 -7.34 15.30 -4.15
CA GLU A 156 -6.72 15.22 -5.48
C GLU A 156 -5.85 13.96 -5.56
N VAL A 157 -6.01 13.19 -6.62
CA VAL A 157 -5.19 12.04 -6.96
C VAL A 157 -4.32 12.39 -8.16
N THR A 158 -3.01 12.35 -7.99
CA THR A 158 -2.03 12.60 -9.06
C THR A 158 -1.27 11.32 -9.37
N VAL A 159 -1.18 10.98 -10.65
CA VAL A 159 -0.37 9.86 -11.15
C VAL A 159 1.08 10.32 -11.27
N LEU A 160 1.99 9.67 -10.55
CA LEU A 160 3.43 9.96 -10.60
C LEU A 160 4.21 8.95 -11.45
N GLY A 161 3.76 7.74 -11.58
CA GLY A 161 4.40 6.66 -12.33
C GLY A 161 3.38 5.67 -12.92
N PRO A 162 3.86 4.80 -13.83
CA PRO A 162 5.22 4.66 -14.32
C PRO A 162 5.61 5.77 -15.31
N VAL A 163 6.86 6.24 -15.29
CA VAL A 163 7.32 7.37 -16.13
C VAL A 163 7.84 6.92 -17.51
N LYS A 164 8.01 5.65 -17.71
CA LYS A 164 8.39 5.01 -18.98
C LYS A 164 7.83 3.59 -19.05
N SER A 165 8.06 2.88 -20.13
CA SER A 165 7.75 1.45 -20.22
C SER A 165 8.84 0.62 -19.56
N TYR A 166 8.43 -0.40 -18.78
CA TYR A 166 9.31 -1.34 -18.10
C TYR A 166 9.04 -2.77 -18.58
N ALA A 167 10.06 -3.62 -18.53
CA ALA A 167 9.94 -5.05 -18.83
C ALA A 167 9.45 -5.85 -17.62
N GLU A 168 9.89 -5.44 -16.42
CA GLU A 168 9.49 -6.07 -15.17
C GLU A 168 8.10 -5.54 -14.75
N THR A 169 7.22 -6.47 -14.39
CA THR A 169 5.82 -6.15 -14.09
C THR A 169 5.68 -5.22 -12.87
N ASN A 170 6.50 -5.42 -11.84
CA ASN A 170 6.53 -4.58 -10.64
C ASN A 170 6.78 -3.11 -10.98
N ASP A 171 7.73 -2.85 -11.87
CA ASP A 171 8.11 -1.51 -12.29
C ASP A 171 7.04 -0.81 -13.14
N THR A 172 6.03 -1.55 -13.61
CA THR A 172 4.86 -0.95 -14.27
C THR A 172 3.84 -0.38 -13.29
N SER A 173 4.09 -0.48 -11.98
CA SER A 173 3.16 -0.03 -10.94
C SER A 173 2.72 1.41 -11.15
N ILE A 174 1.40 1.62 -11.16
CA ILE A 174 0.82 2.96 -11.11
C ILE A 174 1.14 3.55 -9.73
N VAL A 175 1.91 4.62 -9.72
CA VAL A 175 2.24 5.35 -8.49
C VAL A 175 1.27 6.50 -8.32
N LEU A 176 0.57 6.53 -7.20
CA LEU A 176 -0.43 7.56 -6.89
C LEU A 176 -0.01 8.39 -5.69
N ARG A 177 -0.06 9.71 -5.85
CA ARG A 177 -0.06 10.65 -4.73
C ARG A 177 -1.48 11.15 -4.52
N VAL A 178 -2.00 10.99 -3.31
CA VAL A 178 -3.30 11.49 -2.90
C VAL A 178 -3.09 12.62 -1.91
N THR A 179 -3.62 13.81 -2.21
CA THR A 179 -3.50 14.99 -1.35
C THR A 179 -4.87 15.45 -0.87
N TYR A 180 -4.94 15.81 0.42
CA TYR A 180 -6.15 16.38 1.03
C TYR A 180 -5.74 17.50 2.00
N GLY A 181 -6.05 18.75 1.65
CA GLY A 181 -5.54 19.90 2.38
C GLY A 181 -4.01 19.95 2.37
N GLU A 182 -3.40 19.93 3.56
CA GLU A 182 -1.95 19.92 3.76
C GLU A 182 -1.34 18.52 3.89
N THR A 183 -2.19 17.47 3.89
CA THR A 183 -1.75 16.08 4.07
C THR A 183 -1.62 15.33 2.75
N SER A 184 -0.78 14.30 2.74
CA SER A 184 -0.53 13.50 1.55
C SER A 184 -0.21 12.03 1.84
N PHE A 185 -0.61 11.19 0.89
CA PHE A 185 -0.44 9.74 0.90
C PHE A 185 0.22 9.33 -0.40
N LEU A 186 1.20 8.43 -0.33
CA LEU A 186 1.89 7.90 -1.50
C LEU A 186 1.71 6.38 -1.57
N PHE A 187 1.19 5.91 -2.70
CA PHE A 187 1.03 4.50 -3.04
C PHE A 187 1.98 4.16 -4.18
N THR A 188 2.90 3.25 -3.96
CA THR A 188 3.95 2.89 -4.92
C THR A 188 3.73 1.54 -5.58
N GLY A 189 2.69 0.80 -5.17
CA GLY A 189 2.54 -0.60 -5.58
C GLY A 189 3.80 -1.38 -5.26
N ASP A 190 4.28 -2.15 -6.22
CA ASP A 190 5.50 -2.95 -6.10
C ASP A 190 6.68 -2.38 -6.90
N MET A 191 6.61 -1.07 -7.23
CA MET A 191 7.70 -0.36 -7.91
C MET A 191 9.04 -0.64 -7.25
N GLU A 192 10.03 -1.01 -8.03
CA GLU A 192 11.39 -1.34 -7.55
C GLU A 192 12.36 -0.17 -7.74
N THR A 193 13.56 -0.30 -7.19
CA THR A 193 14.54 0.80 -7.07
C THR A 193 14.87 1.49 -8.39
N ASP A 194 14.95 0.76 -9.50
CA ASP A 194 15.25 1.35 -10.81
C ASP A 194 14.11 2.28 -11.28
N ALA A 195 12.85 1.86 -11.10
CA ALA A 195 11.70 2.68 -11.43
C ALA A 195 11.49 3.83 -10.42
N GLU A 196 11.83 3.63 -9.13
CA GLU A 196 11.88 4.71 -8.14
C GLU A 196 12.83 5.83 -8.59
N ASN A 197 14.05 5.47 -9.01
CA ASN A 197 15.05 6.43 -9.47
C ASN A 197 14.60 7.17 -10.73
N ASP A 198 14.07 6.44 -11.71
CA ASP A 198 13.53 7.04 -12.94
C ASP A 198 12.41 8.04 -12.65
N MET A 199 11.52 7.70 -11.72
CA MET A 199 10.41 8.56 -11.30
C MET A 199 10.93 9.83 -10.60
N LEU A 200 11.86 9.70 -9.68
CA LEU A 200 12.46 10.84 -8.98
C LEU A 200 13.18 11.77 -9.96
N ASP A 201 13.94 11.22 -10.91
CA ASP A 201 14.62 12.01 -11.97
C ASP A 201 13.61 12.73 -12.87
N TYR A 202 12.54 12.03 -13.29
CA TYR A 202 11.49 12.63 -14.14
C TYR A 202 10.81 13.83 -13.48
N TRP A 203 10.57 13.76 -12.16
CA TRP A 203 9.87 14.77 -11.39
C TRP A 203 10.80 15.75 -10.66
N GLU A 204 12.10 15.69 -10.86
CA GLU A 204 13.06 16.58 -10.19
C GLU A 204 12.64 18.05 -10.30
N GLY A 205 12.52 18.72 -9.15
CA GLY A 205 12.12 20.12 -9.05
C GLY A 205 10.67 20.43 -9.47
N LYS A 206 9.83 19.43 -9.75
CA LYS A 206 8.44 19.62 -10.24
C LYS A 206 7.38 19.17 -9.23
N VAL A 207 7.74 18.36 -8.25
CA VAL A 207 6.82 17.79 -7.26
C VAL A 207 7.38 18.03 -5.86
N ASP A 208 6.53 18.41 -4.92
CA ASP A 208 6.82 18.33 -3.50
C ASP A 208 6.60 16.88 -3.06
N TRP A 209 7.69 16.18 -2.74
CA TRP A 209 7.67 14.77 -2.37
C TRP A 209 7.24 14.50 -0.94
N LYS A 210 7.27 15.52 -0.05
CA LYS A 210 6.91 15.31 1.34
C LYS A 210 5.57 14.58 1.45
N THR A 211 5.54 13.50 2.22
CA THR A 211 4.39 12.61 2.34
C THR A 211 4.18 12.25 3.81
N ASP A 212 2.94 12.28 4.28
CA ASP A 212 2.62 11.89 5.65
C ASP A 212 2.60 10.37 5.80
N VAL A 213 1.96 9.67 4.84
CA VAL A 213 1.82 8.21 4.88
C VAL A 213 2.32 7.60 3.57
N LEU A 214 3.35 6.77 3.65
CA LEU A 214 3.85 5.94 2.56
C LEU A 214 3.26 4.53 2.67
N LYS A 215 2.56 4.04 1.63
CA LYS A 215 2.41 2.60 1.44
C LYS A 215 3.75 2.06 0.95
N VAL A 216 4.45 1.36 1.82
CA VAL A 216 5.79 0.83 1.57
C VAL A 216 5.76 -0.13 0.38
N GLY A 217 6.68 0.05 -0.56
CA GLY A 217 6.69 -0.67 -1.82
C GLY A 217 6.96 -2.18 -1.65
N HIS A 218 6.35 -2.98 -2.51
CA HIS A 218 6.60 -4.41 -2.70
C HIS A 218 6.65 -5.19 -1.37
N HIS A 219 5.65 -4.96 -0.52
CA HIS A 219 5.50 -5.60 0.80
C HIS A 219 6.77 -5.52 1.67
N CYS A 220 7.55 -4.46 1.50
CA CYS A 220 8.86 -4.27 2.14
C CYS A 220 9.93 -5.27 1.64
N SER A 221 9.98 -5.48 0.32
CA SER A 221 11.05 -6.23 -0.37
C SER A 221 12.36 -5.44 -0.41
N ASN A 222 13.48 -6.17 -0.49
CA ASN A 222 14.81 -5.57 -0.67
C ASN A 222 14.95 -4.73 -1.94
N SER A 223 14.15 -5.04 -2.96
CA SER A 223 14.19 -4.38 -4.27
C SER A 223 13.53 -3.01 -4.28
N SER A 224 12.77 -2.64 -3.23
CA SER A 224 11.97 -1.41 -3.17
C SER A 224 12.31 -0.53 -1.97
N THR A 225 11.73 0.67 -1.94
CA THR A 225 11.82 1.63 -0.84
C THR A 225 13.29 1.98 -0.55
N SER A 226 13.96 2.51 -1.59
CA SER A 226 15.36 2.91 -1.56
C SER A 226 15.62 4.06 -0.58
N TYR A 227 16.87 4.25 -0.20
CA TYR A 227 17.29 5.42 0.59
C TYR A 227 16.95 6.74 -0.12
N ARG A 228 17.10 6.78 -1.44
CA ARG A 228 16.80 7.97 -2.23
C ARG A 228 15.31 8.30 -2.16
N LEU A 229 14.44 7.31 -2.38
CA LEU A 229 13.00 7.52 -2.25
C LEU A 229 12.63 8.01 -0.85
N LEU A 230 13.11 7.34 0.20
CA LEU A 230 12.82 7.71 1.59
C LEU A 230 13.31 9.11 1.94
N ASN A 231 14.48 9.52 1.43
CA ASN A 231 15.01 10.87 1.67
C ASN A 231 14.14 11.95 1.03
N GLU A 232 13.68 11.73 -0.21
CA GLU A 232 12.81 12.69 -0.92
C GLU A 232 11.40 12.73 -0.32
N VAL A 233 10.81 11.55 -0.06
CA VAL A 233 9.43 11.41 0.44
C VAL A 233 9.32 11.79 1.91
N ASN A 234 10.33 11.49 2.71
CA ASN A 234 10.44 11.76 4.16
C ASN A 234 9.13 11.49 4.93
N PRO A 235 8.60 10.25 4.89
CA PRO A 235 7.29 9.95 5.44
C PRO A 235 7.31 9.89 6.97
N THR A 236 6.22 10.36 7.58
CA THR A 236 6.01 10.17 9.03
C THR A 236 5.63 8.73 9.35
N TYR A 237 4.79 8.14 8.50
CA TYR A 237 4.26 6.78 8.66
C TYR A 237 4.55 5.93 7.43
N GLY A 238 4.96 4.69 7.66
CA GLY A 238 5.11 3.67 6.62
C GLY A 238 4.15 2.50 6.87
N VAL A 239 3.21 2.27 5.97
CA VAL A 239 2.30 1.13 6.06
C VAL A 239 2.82 0.00 5.17
N ILE A 240 3.02 -1.16 5.77
CA ILE A 240 3.45 -2.38 5.09
C ILE A 240 2.26 -3.34 5.06
N SER A 241 1.73 -3.62 3.88
CA SER A 241 0.75 -4.68 3.67
C SER A 241 1.50 -5.98 3.40
N LEU A 242 1.32 -6.97 4.25
CA LEU A 242 1.98 -8.27 4.13
C LEU A 242 1.27 -9.33 4.97
N GLY A 243 1.49 -10.60 4.64
CA GLY A 243 0.95 -11.74 5.35
C GLY A 243 1.89 -12.27 6.42
N LYS A 244 1.32 -12.70 7.54
CA LYS A 244 2.07 -13.40 8.58
C LYS A 244 2.66 -14.70 8.04
N ASP A 245 3.91 -14.99 8.42
CA ASP A 245 4.62 -16.21 8.02
C ASP A 245 4.67 -16.45 6.50
N ASN A 246 4.71 -15.36 5.72
CA ASN A 246 4.74 -15.42 4.26
C ASN A 246 6.00 -16.12 3.73
N SER A 247 5.87 -16.78 2.57
CA SER A 247 6.95 -17.56 1.96
C SER A 247 8.07 -16.73 1.31
N TYR A 248 7.87 -15.42 1.16
CA TYR A 248 8.84 -14.49 0.56
C TYR A 248 9.88 -14.01 1.56
N GLY A 249 9.61 -14.16 2.87
CA GLY A 249 10.46 -13.66 3.94
C GLY A 249 10.29 -12.16 4.19
N HIS A 250 9.21 -11.56 3.71
CA HIS A 250 8.85 -10.17 3.98
C HIS A 250 8.34 -9.99 5.42
N PRO A 251 8.60 -8.85 6.07
CA PRO A 251 9.41 -7.74 5.56
C PRO A 251 10.90 -8.09 5.58
N HIS A 252 11.66 -7.69 4.57
CA HIS A 252 13.10 -7.89 4.54
C HIS A 252 13.82 -6.92 5.50
N LYS A 253 14.99 -7.33 6.00
CA LYS A 253 15.73 -6.58 7.02
C LYS A 253 16.26 -5.24 6.52
N GLU A 254 16.71 -5.19 5.27
CA GLU A 254 17.31 -4.00 4.69
C GLU A 254 16.33 -2.84 4.56
N PRO A 255 15.12 -2.99 3.94
CA PRO A 255 14.15 -1.90 3.91
C PRO A 255 13.61 -1.55 5.30
N MET A 256 13.43 -2.52 6.21
CA MET A 256 13.09 -2.25 7.60
C MET A 256 14.15 -1.37 8.27
N SER A 257 15.43 -1.67 8.04
CA SER A 257 16.55 -0.85 8.54
C SER A 257 16.51 0.57 7.94
N ARG A 258 16.22 0.71 6.62
CA ARG A 258 16.11 2.02 5.98
C ARG A 258 14.97 2.85 6.56
N LEU A 259 13.78 2.24 6.75
CA LEU A 259 12.62 2.90 7.35
C LEU A 259 12.91 3.34 8.79
N ASN A 260 13.51 2.46 9.60
CA ASN A 260 13.92 2.78 10.97
C ASN A 260 14.93 3.93 11.02
N GLN A 261 15.94 3.90 10.13
CA GLN A 261 16.94 4.97 10.04
C GLN A 261 16.33 6.31 9.61
N ALA A 262 15.32 6.29 8.74
CA ALA A 262 14.58 7.47 8.35
C ALA A 262 13.62 7.99 9.42
N GLY A 263 13.51 7.32 10.57
CA GLY A 263 12.61 7.73 11.66
C GLY A 263 11.13 7.49 11.37
N VAL A 264 10.81 6.59 10.44
CA VAL A 264 9.44 6.28 10.02
C VAL A 264 8.74 5.43 11.07
N THR A 265 7.57 5.82 11.52
CA THR A 265 6.71 4.94 12.32
C THR A 265 6.13 3.86 11.42
N ILE A 266 6.46 2.60 11.69
CA ILE A 266 6.12 1.46 10.85
C ILE A 266 4.86 0.78 11.37
N LEU A 267 3.87 0.61 10.47
CA LEU A 267 2.63 -0.10 10.73
C LEU A 267 2.53 -1.30 9.78
N ARG A 268 2.33 -2.50 10.33
CA ARG A 268 2.30 -3.75 9.57
C ARG A 268 0.93 -4.41 9.69
N THR A 269 0.33 -4.80 8.54
CA THR A 269 -1.00 -5.43 8.56
C THR A 269 -0.99 -6.82 9.20
N ASP A 270 0.10 -7.58 9.09
CA ASP A 270 0.23 -8.92 9.70
C ASP A 270 0.27 -8.90 11.24
N GLU A 271 0.52 -7.74 11.85
CA GLU A 271 0.54 -7.53 13.31
C GLU A 271 -0.66 -6.73 13.79
N LEU A 272 -1.04 -5.71 13.05
CA LEU A 272 -2.05 -4.72 13.43
C LEU A 272 -3.44 -5.04 12.86
N GLY A 273 -3.56 -5.98 11.89
CA GLY A 273 -4.76 -6.15 11.08
C GLY A 273 -4.97 -4.96 10.15
N THR A 274 -6.20 -4.71 9.74
CA THR A 274 -6.54 -3.55 8.91
C THR A 274 -6.16 -2.25 9.60
N ILE A 275 -5.44 -1.38 8.88
CA ILE A 275 -4.96 -0.08 9.36
C ILE A 275 -5.77 1.03 8.69
N GLN A 276 -6.24 1.98 9.48
CA GLN A 276 -6.97 3.14 9.01
C GLN A 276 -6.20 4.42 9.31
N ALA A 277 -6.01 5.25 8.28
CA ALA A 277 -5.50 6.60 8.40
C ALA A 277 -6.61 7.60 8.03
N VAL A 278 -6.85 8.56 8.90
CA VAL A 278 -7.85 9.63 8.69
C VAL A 278 -7.15 10.97 8.68
N SER A 279 -7.35 11.72 7.61
CA SER A 279 -6.88 13.09 7.49
C SER A 279 -8.03 14.08 7.64
N ASP A 280 -7.84 15.09 8.46
CA ASP A 280 -8.71 16.27 8.54
C ASP A 280 -8.28 17.42 7.62
N GLY A 281 -7.25 17.18 6.79
CA GLY A 281 -6.63 18.15 5.89
C GLY A 281 -5.44 18.90 6.49
N LYS A 282 -5.08 18.64 7.76
CA LYS A 282 -3.91 19.21 8.45
C LYS A 282 -3.05 18.14 9.09
N GLU A 283 -3.68 17.17 9.71
CA GLU A 283 -3.04 16.09 10.43
C GLU A 283 -3.61 14.74 10.00
N VAL A 284 -2.81 13.68 10.15
CA VAL A 284 -3.23 12.30 9.92
C VAL A 284 -3.26 11.56 11.25
N THR A 285 -4.41 10.97 11.55
CA THR A 285 -4.59 10.08 12.71
C THR A 285 -4.69 8.65 12.24
N LEU A 286 -3.95 7.72 12.90
CA LEU A 286 -3.98 6.31 12.58
C LEU A 286 -4.66 5.49 13.67
N THR A 287 -5.44 4.51 13.24
CA THR A 287 -6.03 3.46 14.08
C THR A 287 -5.86 2.12 13.40
N TRP A 288 -5.97 1.03 14.13
CA TRP A 288 -5.81 -0.32 13.60
C TRP A 288 -6.69 -1.32 14.33
N GLN A 289 -6.96 -2.44 13.71
CA GLN A 289 -7.91 -3.44 14.19
C GLN A 289 -7.44 -4.13 15.47
N ASN A 290 -6.18 -4.59 15.53
CA ASN A 290 -5.63 -5.26 16.71
C ASN A 290 -5.12 -4.24 17.75
N GLN A 291 -6.00 -3.75 18.60
CA GLN A 291 -5.71 -2.74 19.63
C GLN A 291 -4.68 -3.19 20.69
N SER A 292 -4.36 -4.49 20.77
CA SER A 292 -3.32 -5.00 21.68
C SER A 292 -1.91 -4.93 21.12
N ALA A 293 -1.78 -4.76 19.81
CA ALA A 293 -0.50 -4.57 19.13
C ALA A 293 -0.12 -3.08 19.07
N VAL A 294 1.15 -2.79 18.98
CA VAL A 294 1.69 -1.42 18.95
C VAL A 294 2.58 -1.30 17.72
N PRO A 295 2.47 -0.20 16.93
CA PRO A 295 3.38 0.08 15.83
C PRO A 295 4.84 0.08 16.27
N GLU A 296 5.73 -0.31 15.38
CA GLU A 296 7.16 -0.13 15.60
C GLU A 296 7.50 1.37 15.47
N ASN A 297 7.70 2.04 16.61
CA ASN A 297 8.23 3.39 16.61
C ASN A 297 9.73 3.34 16.36
N ALA A 298 10.17 3.85 15.24
CA ALA A 298 11.57 4.10 15.02
C ALA A 298 12.01 5.25 15.94
N GLU A 299 12.76 4.95 17.01
CA GLU A 299 13.68 5.97 17.51
C GLU A 299 14.71 6.18 16.39
N PRO A 300 14.93 7.43 15.91
CA PRO A 300 15.92 7.68 14.88
C PRO A 300 17.26 7.14 15.35
N ALA A 301 17.67 5.99 14.86
CA ALA A 301 19.04 5.54 15.05
C ALA A 301 19.92 6.61 14.39
N ALA A 302 20.94 7.08 15.09
CA ALA A 302 21.89 8.04 14.53
C ALA A 302 22.44 7.41 13.24
N GLN A 303 21.93 7.87 12.12
CA GLN A 303 22.33 7.38 10.81
C GLN A 303 23.72 7.92 10.52
N VAL A 304 24.65 7.05 10.20
CA VAL A 304 26.01 7.47 9.80
C VAL A 304 26.25 6.95 8.40
N PHE A 305 26.31 7.83 7.42
CA PHE A 305 26.78 7.51 6.08
C PHE A 305 28.30 7.68 6.01
N ILE A 306 28.95 6.83 5.27
CA ILE A 306 30.43 6.82 5.17
C ILE A 306 30.85 7.31 3.81
N GLY A 307 31.31 8.57 3.74
CA GLY A 307 31.83 9.18 2.51
C GLY A 307 33.31 8.85 2.30
N ASN A 308 33.70 8.67 1.04
CA ASN A 308 35.08 8.54 0.62
C ASN A 308 35.64 9.91 0.19
N LYS A 309 36.56 10.47 0.95
CA LYS A 309 37.15 11.81 0.68
C LYS A 309 37.76 11.94 -0.71
N ASN A 310 38.24 10.81 -1.30
CA ASN A 310 38.92 10.84 -2.59
C ASN A 310 37.95 10.73 -3.77
N SER A 311 37.01 9.79 -3.74
CA SER A 311 36.08 9.56 -4.83
C SER A 311 34.84 10.45 -4.76
N LYS A 312 34.60 11.07 -3.60
CA LYS A 312 33.37 11.82 -3.32
C LYS A 312 32.11 10.96 -3.47
N VAL A 313 32.22 9.67 -3.16
CA VAL A 313 31.09 8.73 -3.10
C VAL A 313 30.82 8.42 -1.63
N PHE A 314 29.57 8.45 -1.21
CA PHE A 314 29.15 8.02 0.13
C PHE A 314 28.36 6.72 0.08
N HIS A 315 28.36 6.00 1.18
CA HIS A 315 27.86 4.63 1.31
C HIS A 315 26.98 4.48 2.55
N ALA A 316 26.04 3.54 2.53
CA ALA A 316 25.40 3.04 3.74
C ALA A 316 26.44 2.33 4.64
N PRO A 317 26.25 2.30 5.97
CA PRO A 317 27.24 1.79 6.91
C PRO A 317 27.57 0.30 6.74
N ASP A 318 26.69 -0.46 6.13
CA ASP A 318 26.81 -1.89 5.83
C ASP A 318 27.30 -2.21 4.41
N CYS A 319 27.66 -1.18 3.64
CA CYS A 319 28.13 -1.33 2.25
C CYS A 319 29.44 -2.12 2.18
N LYS A 320 29.49 -3.09 1.26
CA LYS A 320 30.72 -3.89 1.02
C LYS A 320 31.88 -3.07 0.46
N ASN A 321 31.64 -1.89 -0.07
CA ASN A 321 32.58 -1.01 -0.74
C ASN A 321 33.03 0.19 0.13
N LEU A 322 33.00 0.08 1.44
CA LEU A 322 33.39 1.16 2.34
C LEU A 322 34.83 1.63 2.11
N PRO A 323 35.13 2.93 2.22
CA PRO A 323 36.46 3.45 2.17
C PRO A 323 37.30 2.98 3.38
N SER A 324 38.64 2.97 3.24
CA SER A 324 39.53 2.77 4.39
C SER A 324 39.34 3.93 5.39
N GLU A 325 39.51 3.67 6.68
CA GLU A 325 39.33 4.65 7.78
C GLU A 325 39.99 6.01 7.54
N LYS A 326 41.23 6.04 7.02
CA LYS A 326 41.95 7.29 6.71
C LYS A 326 41.23 8.16 5.65
N ASN A 327 40.45 7.54 4.78
CA ASN A 327 39.75 8.20 3.69
C ASN A 327 38.24 8.36 3.99
N ALA A 328 37.75 7.84 5.12
CA ALA A 328 36.41 7.92 5.53
C ALA A 328 36.08 9.31 6.11
N VAL A 329 34.83 9.76 5.84
CA VAL A 329 34.17 10.87 6.51
C VAL A 329 32.75 10.43 6.83
N GLU A 330 32.26 10.79 8.01
CA GLU A 330 30.92 10.44 8.46
C GLU A 330 29.96 11.58 8.18
N PHE A 331 28.74 11.26 7.79
CA PHE A 331 27.62 12.17 7.61
C PHE A 331 26.44 11.66 8.43
N ALA A 332 25.77 12.55 9.14
CA ALA A 332 24.64 12.20 9.98
C ALA A 332 23.33 11.98 9.19
N SER A 333 23.31 12.29 7.89
CA SER A 333 22.18 12.03 7.01
C SER A 333 22.60 11.88 5.55
N TYR A 334 21.72 11.29 4.74
CA TYR A 334 21.87 11.23 3.28
C TYR A 334 22.01 12.64 2.69
N GLN A 335 21.14 13.57 3.13
CA GLN A 335 21.13 14.95 2.62
C GLN A 335 22.43 15.69 2.99
N GLU A 336 22.94 15.49 4.20
CA GLU A 336 24.22 16.10 4.61
C GLU A 336 25.38 15.66 3.69
N ALA A 337 25.40 14.39 3.28
CA ALA A 337 26.41 13.89 2.34
C ALA A 337 26.25 14.52 0.95
N VAL A 338 25.03 14.65 0.45
CA VAL A 338 24.71 15.31 -0.82
C VAL A 338 25.10 16.79 -0.79
N ASP A 339 24.72 17.51 0.28
CA ASP A 339 25.05 18.94 0.47
C ASP A 339 26.58 19.17 0.59
N ALA A 340 27.30 18.18 1.11
CA ALA A 340 28.78 18.19 1.15
C ALA A 340 29.43 17.86 -0.21
N GLY A 341 28.63 17.66 -1.26
CA GLY A 341 29.09 17.38 -2.62
C GLY A 341 29.53 15.93 -2.86
N TYR A 342 28.96 14.98 -2.12
CA TYR A 342 29.17 13.56 -2.35
C TYR A 342 28.02 12.96 -3.14
N SER A 343 28.35 12.00 -4.00
CA SER A 343 27.34 11.23 -4.75
C SER A 343 27.05 9.90 -4.05
N PRO A 344 25.82 9.39 -4.09
CA PRO A 344 25.49 8.09 -3.52
C PRO A 344 26.22 6.96 -4.25
N CYS A 345 26.54 5.91 -3.51
CA CYS A 345 27.11 4.69 -4.07
C CYS A 345 26.05 3.90 -4.82
N GLY A 346 26.22 3.68 -6.12
CA GLY A 346 25.28 2.94 -6.95
C GLY A 346 25.07 1.46 -6.56
N SER A 347 25.85 0.94 -5.61
CA SER A 347 25.70 -0.46 -5.14
C SER A 347 24.88 -0.59 -3.85
N CYS A 348 24.71 0.47 -3.07
CA CYS A 348 24.03 0.43 -1.77
C CYS A 348 23.08 1.60 -1.53
N LEU A 349 23.11 2.64 -2.34
CA LEU A 349 22.29 3.85 -2.18
C LEU A 349 21.62 4.28 -3.50
N GLY A 350 21.92 3.58 -4.61
CA GLY A 350 21.37 3.84 -5.94
C GLY A 350 20.22 2.94 -6.27
#